data_f7f42a8e42634b824d48ed51d478b829
#
_entry.id   f7f42a8e42634b824d48ed51d478b829
#
_cell.length_a   1.000
_cell.length_b   1.000
_cell.length_c   1.000
_cell.angle_alpha   90.00
_cell.angle_beta   90.00
_cell.angle_gamma   90.00
#
_symmetry.space_group_name_H-M   'P 1'
#
loop_
_entity.id
_entity.type
_entity.pdbx_description
1 polymer ?
#
loop_
_entity_poly.entity_id
_entity_poly.type
_entity_poly.pdbx_seq_one_letter_code
_entity_poly.pdbx_strand_id
1 'polypeptide(L)'
;MIKCKNCGLDNLDTNHYCSGCGNSLLEDRSSNEDTTVMQLLNMAVHNKTRKSARLWLQDTQSDGHIERTYELSDEDVIIGRKSDSSIVLLGNTVSRNHCKITHENGQYFITDLGSTNGTMLNGELLVGTEVLSDRDTIGIGIYQLIFRQ
;
A
#
# COMPACT_ATOMS: atom_id res chain seq x y z
N MET A 1 12.95 25.92 37.43
CA MET A 1 14.10 25.22 36.79
C MET A 1 13.71 23.78 36.49
N ILE A 2 14.04 23.32 35.28
CA ILE A 2 13.79 21.95 34.82
C ILE A 2 15.10 21.17 34.88
N LYS A 3 15.10 20.04 35.56
CA LYS A 3 16.26 19.16 35.61
C LYS A 3 16.27 18.19 34.45
N CYS A 4 17.36 18.18 33.68
CA CYS A 4 17.51 17.27 32.59
C CYS A 4 17.66 15.82 33.09
N LYS A 5 16.78 14.94 32.59
CA LYS A 5 16.82 13.51 33.00
C LYS A 5 18.03 12.77 32.42
N ASN A 6 18.62 13.28 31.36
CA ASN A 6 19.77 12.62 30.73
C ASN A 6 21.10 12.94 31.42
N CYS A 7 21.38 14.21 31.73
CA CYS A 7 22.64 14.64 32.30
C CYS A 7 22.53 15.24 33.71
N GLY A 8 21.33 15.46 34.22
CA GLY A 8 21.08 16.00 35.57
C GLY A 8 21.29 17.51 35.70
N LEU A 9 21.56 18.22 34.62
CA LEU A 9 21.78 19.67 34.63
C LEU A 9 20.47 20.42 34.83
N ASP A 10 20.47 21.45 35.68
CA ASP A 10 19.33 22.34 35.88
C ASP A 10 19.28 23.37 34.72
N ASN A 11 18.11 23.49 34.11
CA ASN A 11 17.85 24.39 32.98
C ASN A 11 16.72 25.36 33.34
N LEU A 12 16.69 26.50 32.66
CA LEU A 12 15.58 27.44 32.80
C LEU A 12 14.30 26.85 32.24
N ASP A 13 13.15 27.21 32.81
CA ASP A 13 11.83 26.74 32.41
C ASP A 13 11.47 27.16 30.97
N THR A 14 12.18 28.12 30.41
CA THR A 14 12.02 28.60 29.02
C THR A 14 12.84 27.82 28.01
N ASN A 15 13.77 26.99 28.46
CA ASN A 15 14.60 26.21 27.56
C ASN A 15 13.86 24.99 27.03
N HIS A 16 13.86 24.85 25.72
CA HIS A 16 13.29 23.67 25.06
C HIS A 16 14.26 22.49 25.00
N TYR A 17 15.55 22.80 25.10
CA TYR A 17 16.62 21.81 25.07
C TYR A 17 17.60 22.04 26.20
N CYS A 18 18.20 20.97 26.69
CA CYS A 18 19.22 21.05 27.73
C CYS A 18 20.47 21.75 27.21
N SER A 19 20.92 22.79 27.92
CA SER A 19 22.13 23.55 27.56
C SER A 19 23.43 22.74 27.71
N GLY A 20 23.39 21.64 28.46
CA GLY A 20 24.56 20.78 28.67
C GLY A 20 24.69 19.64 27.66
N CYS A 21 23.62 18.90 27.38
CA CYS A 21 23.66 17.70 26.52
C CYS A 21 22.78 17.78 25.28
N GLY A 22 22.02 18.87 25.10
CA GLY A 22 21.14 19.06 23.94
C GLY A 22 19.88 18.20 23.94
N ASN A 23 19.61 17.43 25.01
CA ASN A 23 18.40 16.62 25.07
C ASN A 23 17.13 17.47 25.22
N SER A 24 16.04 17.05 24.61
CA SER A 24 14.77 17.77 24.70
C SER A 24 14.22 17.79 26.11
N LEU A 25 13.85 18.98 26.59
CA LEU A 25 13.21 19.19 27.87
C LEU A 25 11.68 19.26 27.76
N LEU A 26 11.16 19.23 26.53
CA LEU A 26 9.73 19.34 26.27
C LEU A 26 8.95 18.10 26.70
N GLU A 27 9.60 16.96 26.77
CA GLU A 27 8.98 15.70 27.19
C GLU A 27 8.52 15.73 28.65
N ASP A 28 9.10 16.59 29.47
CA ASP A 28 8.73 16.74 30.88
C ASP A 28 7.50 17.65 31.12
N ARG A 29 7.06 18.37 30.10
CA ARG A 29 5.93 19.31 30.21
C ARG A 29 4.61 18.77 29.70
N SER A 30 4.64 17.75 28.86
CA SER A 30 3.42 17.10 28.42
C SER A 30 2.93 16.17 29.51
N SER A 31 1.82 16.54 30.13
CA SER A 31 1.01 15.53 30.80
C SER A 31 0.78 14.39 29.81
N ASN A 32 0.99 13.16 30.21
CA ASN A 32 0.90 11.96 29.38
C ASN A 32 -0.41 11.84 28.55
N GLU A 33 -1.39 12.67 28.82
CA GLU A 33 -2.69 12.68 28.13
C GLU A 33 -2.61 13.22 26.71
N ASP A 34 -1.86 14.30 26.45
CA ASP A 34 -1.78 14.90 25.10
C ASP A 34 -1.00 14.01 24.11
N THR A 35 0.04 13.33 24.59
CA THR A 35 0.83 12.41 23.75
C THR A 35 0.02 11.17 23.39
N THR A 36 -0.81 10.65 24.30
CA THR A 36 -1.67 9.48 24.07
C THR A 36 -2.77 9.79 23.07
N VAL A 37 -3.39 10.98 23.16
CA VAL A 37 -4.44 11.41 22.23
C VAL A 37 -3.88 11.62 20.82
N MET A 38 -2.68 12.21 20.67
CA MET A 38 -2.02 12.35 19.36
C MET A 38 -1.60 11.01 18.75
N GLN A 39 -1.13 10.07 19.58
CA GLN A 39 -0.82 8.72 19.10
C GLN A 39 -2.08 7.97 18.66
N LEU A 40 -3.17 8.08 19.41
CA LEU A 40 -4.46 7.49 19.03
C LEU A 40 -5.05 8.13 17.77
N LEU A 41 -4.93 9.44 17.61
CA LEU A 41 -5.34 10.14 16.39
C LEU A 41 -4.48 9.75 15.19
N ASN A 42 -3.17 9.60 15.36
CA ASN A 42 -2.28 9.14 14.31
C ASN A 42 -2.54 7.68 13.94
N MET A 43 -2.83 6.82 14.91
CA MET A 43 -3.23 5.43 14.64
C MET A 43 -4.59 5.36 13.95
N ALA A 44 -5.56 6.20 14.34
CA ALA A 44 -6.86 6.27 13.69
C ALA A 44 -6.78 6.85 12.28
N VAL A 45 -5.90 7.83 12.03
CA VAL A 45 -5.65 8.40 10.70
C VAL A 45 -4.94 7.37 9.81
N HIS A 46 -3.98 6.62 10.33
CA HIS A 46 -3.32 5.54 9.59
C HIS A 46 -4.28 4.39 9.27
N ASN A 47 -5.20 4.06 10.16
CA ASN A 47 -6.21 3.05 9.92
C ASN A 47 -7.30 3.51 8.92
N LYS A 48 -7.59 4.80 8.85
CA LYS A 48 -8.56 5.34 7.88
C LYS A 48 -8.02 5.43 6.45
N THR A 49 -6.70 5.52 6.28
CA THR A 49 -6.07 5.63 4.96
C THR A 49 -5.65 4.28 4.38
N ARG A 50 -5.65 3.23 5.16
CA ARG A 50 -5.39 1.87 4.67
C ARG A 50 -6.71 1.21 4.24
N LYS A 51 -7.27 1.69 3.15
CA LYS A 51 -8.22 0.87 2.40
C LYS A 51 -7.42 -0.28 1.80
N SER A 52 -7.57 -1.46 2.37
CA SER A 52 -6.96 -2.66 1.81
C SER A 52 -7.58 -2.92 0.43
N ALA A 53 -6.76 -2.86 -0.60
CA ALA A 53 -7.17 -3.22 -1.94
C ALA A 53 -7.04 -4.74 -2.15
N ARG A 54 -7.88 -5.29 -2.99
CA ARG A 54 -7.92 -6.72 -3.31
C ARG A 54 -8.09 -6.91 -4.80
N LEU A 55 -7.56 -8.02 -5.29
CA LEU A 55 -7.86 -8.53 -6.63
C LEU A 55 -8.68 -9.81 -6.49
N TRP A 56 -9.81 -9.84 -7.15
CA TRP A 56 -10.67 -11.02 -7.23
C TRP A 56 -10.45 -11.70 -8.57
N LEU A 57 -9.90 -12.91 -8.54
CA LEU A 57 -9.80 -13.74 -9.74
C LEU A 57 -11.16 -14.37 -10.00
N GLN A 58 -11.76 -14.03 -11.12
CA GLN A 58 -13.06 -14.52 -11.54
C GLN A 58 -12.88 -15.69 -12.50
N ASP A 59 -13.63 -16.78 -12.27
CA ASP A 59 -13.70 -17.86 -13.23
C ASP A 59 -14.60 -17.45 -14.40
N THR A 60 -14.03 -17.36 -15.59
CA THR A 60 -14.74 -17.00 -16.80
C THR A 60 -15.57 -18.15 -17.38
N GLN A 61 -15.35 -19.37 -16.89
CA GLN A 61 -16.06 -20.58 -17.35
C GLN A 61 -17.27 -20.94 -16.47
N SER A 62 -17.37 -20.40 -15.29
CA SER A 62 -18.48 -20.59 -14.36
C SER A 62 -19.09 -19.23 -14.04
N ASP A 63 -20.35 -19.10 -14.08
CA ASP A 63 -21.24 -17.95 -13.78
C ASP A 63 -20.70 -16.78 -12.91
N GLY A 64 -19.44 -16.39 -13.11
CA GLY A 64 -18.83 -15.27 -12.40
C GLY A 64 -18.37 -15.59 -10.96
N HIS A 65 -18.18 -16.87 -10.65
CA HIS A 65 -17.64 -17.27 -9.36
C HIS A 65 -16.22 -16.74 -9.15
N ILE A 66 -15.98 -16.20 -7.96
CA ILE A 66 -14.64 -15.79 -7.54
C ILE A 66 -13.86 -17.01 -7.12
N GLU A 67 -12.80 -17.37 -7.89
CA GLU A 67 -11.92 -18.50 -7.58
C GLU A 67 -10.95 -18.17 -6.46
N ARG A 68 -10.36 -17.01 -6.49
CA ARG A 68 -9.35 -16.58 -5.52
C ARG A 68 -9.42 -15.07 -5.27
N THR A 69 -9.02 -14.70 -4.07
CA THR A 69 -8.85 -13.32 -3.65
C THR A 69 -7.40 -13.10 -3.28
N TYR A 70 -6.78 -12.07 -3.85
CA TYR A 70 -5.41 -11.65 -3.52
C TYR A 70 -5.46 -10.31 -2.82
N GLU A 71 -4.81 -10.21 -1.65
CA GLU A 71 -4.67 -8.94 -0.95
C GLU A 71 -3.49 -8.16 -1.50
N LEU A 72 -3.71 -6.87 -1.78
CA LEU A 72 -2.66 -5.97 -2.24
C LEU A 72 -2.09 -5.23 -1.03
N SER A 73 -0.76 -5.19 -0.97
CA SER A 73 -0.01 -4.44 0.04
C SER A 73 0.64 -3.21 -0.58
N ASP A 74 1.50 -2.54 0.18
CA ASP A 74 2.29 -1.40 -0.31
C ASP A 74 3.41 -1.82 -1.27
N GLU A 75 3.65 -3.13 -1.41
CA GLU A 75 4.67 -3.67 -2.28
C GLU A 75 4.16 -3.82 -3.72
N ASP A 76 5.08 -3.74 -4.67
CA ASP A 76 4.79 -4.00 -6.08
C ASP A 76 4.35 -5.45 -6.28
N VAL A 77 3.28 -5.64 -7.05
CA VAL A 77 2.74 -6.96 -7.37
C VAL A 77 2.97 -7.23 -8.84
N ILE A 78 3.71 -8.29 -9.15
CA ILE A 78 3.92 -8.76 -10.52
C ILE A 78 2.97 -9.92 -10.78
N ILE A 79 2.22 -9.82 -11.87
CA ILE A 79 1.29 -10.84 -12.33
C ILE A 79 1.88 -11.46 -13.60
N GLY A 80 2.01 -12.76 -13.61
CA GLY A 80 2.56 -13.46 -14.76
C GLY A 80 2.55 -14.97 -14.61
N ARG A 81 3.11 -15.64 -15.63
CA ARG A 81 3.20 -17.10 -15.67
C ARG A 81 4.40 -17.64 -14.88
N LYS A 82 5.38 -16.80 -14.61
CA LYS A 82 6.61 -17.20 -13.93
C LYS A 82 6.31 -17.61 -12.48
N SER A 83 6.94 -18.69 -12.02
CA SER A 83 6.67 -19.26 -10.69
C SER A 83 7.03 -18.35 -9.51
N ASP A 84 7.89 -17.36 -9.73
CA ASP A 84 8.28 -16.36 -8.72
C ASP A 84 7.46 -15.06 -8.82
N SER A 85 6.45 -15.00 -9.71
CA SER A 85 5.52 -13.89 -9.76
C SER A 85 4.71 -13.79 -8.47
N SER A 86 4.35 -12.57 -8.06
CA SER A 86 3.51 -12.35 -6.88
C SER A 86 2.14 -13.01 -7.02
N ILE A 87 1.56 -12.93 -8.22
CA ILE A 87 0.36 -13.66 -8.62
C ILE A 87 0.71 -14.49 -9.84
N VAL A 88 0.63 -15.80 -9.72
CA VAL A 88 0.95 -16.74 -10.80
C VAL A 88 -0.32 -17.13 -11.52
N LEU A 89 -0.39 -16.78 -12.81
CA LEU A 89 -1.47 -17.20 -13.71
C LEU A 89 -0.89 -18.10 -14.80
N LEU A 90 -1.30 -19.34 -14.82
CA LEU A 90 -0.81 -20.34 -15.75
C LEU A 90 -1.55 -20.25 -17.09
N GLY A 91 -0.85 -20.48 -18.19
CA GLY A 91 -1.45 -20.53 -19.51
C GLY A 91 -0.57 -19.92 -20.60
N ASN A 92 -0.80 -20.35 -21.85
CA ASN A 92 -0.02 -19.92 -23.00
C ASN A 92 -0.28 -18.45 -23.38
N THR A 93 -1.39 -17.88 -22.93
CA THR A 93 -1.78 -16.50 -23.21
C THR A 93 -1.25 -15.51 -22.20
N VAL A 94 -0.65 -16.01 -21.11
CA VAL A 94 -0.04 -15.18 -20.06
C VAL A 94 1.47 -15.14 -20.25
N SER A 95 2.04 -13.94 -20.36
CA SER A 95 3.49 -13.75 -20.42
C SER A 95 4.15 -14.01 -19.07
N ARG A 96 5.44 -14.32 -19.05
CA ARG A 96 6.20 -14.59 -17.84
C ARG A 96 6.09 -13.45 -16.81
N ASN A 97 6.34 -12.22 -17.27
CA ASN A 97 6.06 -10.98 -16.55
C ASN A 97 5.02 -10.24 -17.37
N HIS A 98 3.75 -10.37 -17.00
CA HIS A 98 2.66 -9.86 -17.83
C HIS A 98 2.34 -8.40 -17.52
N CYS A 99 2.04 -8.12 -16.27
CA CYS A 99 1.77 -6.76 -15.81
C CYS A 99 2.20 -6.58 -14.35
N LYS A 100 2.25 -5.33 -13.92
CA LYS A 100 2.64 -4.95 -12.58
C LYS A 100 1.63 -3.98 -11.99
N ILE A 101 1.31 -4.18 -10.73
CA ILE A 101 0.51 -3.25 -9.94
C ILE A 101 1.43 -2.61 -8.91
N THR A 102 1.46 -1.28 -8.90
CA THR A 102 2.22 -0.46 -7.95
C THR A 102 1.28 0.33 -7.07
N HIS A 103 1.74 0.67 -5.88
CA HIS A 103 1.00 1.48 -4.93
C HIS A 103 1.80 2.74 -4.58
N GLU A 104 1.17 3.89 -4.75
CA GLU A 104 1.79 5.18 -4.44
C GLU A 104 0.73 6.15 -3.96
N ASN A 105 0.97 6.79 -2.82
CA ASN A 105 0.08 7.82 -2.23
C ASN A 105 -1.38 7.37 -2.07
N GLY A 106 -1.61 6.11 -1.68
CA GLY A 106 -2.95 5.56 -1.50
C GLY A 106 -3.66 5.18 -2.80
N GLN A 107 -3.00 5.32 -3.95
CA GLN A 107 -3.50 4.94 -5.26
C GLN A 107 -2.76 3.73 -5.80
N TYR A 108 -3.48 2.90 -6.56
CA TYR A 108 -2.91 1.74 -7.25
C TYR A 108 -2.83 2.02 -8.74
N PHE A 109 -1.72 1.63 -9.34
CA PHE A 109 -1.45 1.80 -10.76
C PHE A 109 -1.18 0.44 -11.39
N ILE A 110 -1.61 0.26 -12.63
CA ILE A 110 -1.32 -0.93 -13.40
C ILE A 110 -0.51 -0.58 -14.64
N THR A 111 0.52 -1.38 -14.91
CA THR A 111 1.42 -1.22 -16.06
C THR A 111 1.59 -2.56 -16.75
N ASP A 112 1.41 -2.60 -18.07
CA ASP A 112 1.76 -3.77 -18.89
C ASP A 112 3.27 -3.84 -19.06
N LEU A 113 3.86 -5.00 -18.80
CA LEU A 113 5.31 -5.21 -18.86
C LEU A 113 5.79 -5.71 -20.23
N GLY A 114 5.15 -5.28 -21.31
CA GLY A 114 5.47 -5.73 -22.66
C GLY A 114 4.94 -7.14 -22.94
N SER A 115 3.77 -7.47 -22.43
CA SER A 115 3.16 -8.77 -22.65
C SER A 115 2.87 -9.03 -24.12
N THR A 116 2.91 -10.29 -24.54
CA THR A 116 2.67 -10.69 -25.94
C THR A 116 1.23 -10.40 -26.36
N ASN A 117 0.26 -10.68 -25.49
CA ASN A 117 -1.17 -10.56 -25.80
C ASN A 117 -1.82 -9.30 -25.24
N GLY A 118 -1.06 -8.49 -24.47
CA GLY A 118 -1.57 -7.27 -23.85
C GLY A 118 -2.34 -7.52 -22.55
N THR A 119 -2.57 -6.44 -21.81
CA THR A 119 -3.41 -6.39 -20.63
C THR A 119 -4.62 -5.54 -20.96
N MET A 120 -5.80 -6.01 -20.62
CA MET A 120 -7.05 -5.26 -20.83
C MET A 120 -7.48 -4.60 -19.53
N LEU A 121 -7.91 -3.36 -19.59
CA LEU A 121 -8.50 -2.64 -18.48
C LEU A 121 -9.91 -2.20 -18.89
N ASN A 122 -10.93 -2.73 -18.23
CA ASN A 122 -12.34 -2.46 -18.56
C ASN A 122 -12.69 -2.72 -20.03
N GLY A 123 -12.10 -3.76 -20.62
CA GLY A 123 -12.32 -4.15 -22.00
C GLY A 123 -11.49 -3.38 -23.02
N GLU A 124 -10.64 -2.46 -22.59
CA GLU A 124 -9.76 -1.69 -23.48
C GLU A 124 -8.30 -2.09 -23.26
N LEU A 125 -7.51 -2.07 -24.33
CA LEU A 125 -6.08 -2.38 -24.25
C LEU A 125 -5.36 -1.33 -23.41
N LEU A 126 -4.67 -1.78 -22.38
CA LEU A 126 -3.87 -0.93 -21.51
C LEU A 126 -2.66 -0.40 -22.27
N VAL A 127 -2.50 0.92 -22.29
CA VAL A 127 -1.35 1.60 -22.87
C VAL A 127 -0.64 2.39 -21.77
N GLY A 128 0.62 2.05 -21.52
CA GLY A 128 1.40 2.69 -20.45
C GLY A 128 0.91 2.29 -19.05
N THR A 129 0.85 3.27 -18.17
CA THR A 129 0.41 3.11 -16.77
C THR A 129 -0.90 3.83 -16.54
N GLU A 130 -1.86 3.15 -15.95
CA GLU A 130 -3.15 3.75 -15.61
C GLU A 130 -3.50 3.52 -14.13
N VAL A 131 -4.30 4.43 -13.58
CA VAL A 131 -4.80 4.34 -12.20
C VAL A 131 -5.92 3.32 -12.13
N LEU A 132 -5.86 2.45 -11.12
CA LEU A 132 -6.94 1.51 -10.82
C LEU A 132 -7.98 2.17 -9.93
N SER A 133 -9.24 1.98 -10.28
CA SER A 133 -10.40 2.40 -9.50
C SER A 133 -11.18 1.19 -9.01
N ASP A 134 -11.97 1.36 -7.94
CA ASP A 134 -12.80 0.27 -7.43
C ASP A 134 -13.70 -0.30 -8.54
N ARG A 135 -13.76 -1.63 -8.62
CA ARG A 135 -14.51 -2.41 -9.61
C ARG A 135 -13.91 -2.43 -11.02
N ASP A 136 -12.70 -1.93 -11.20
CA ASP A 136 -12.02 -2.08 -12.49
C ASP A 136 -11.77 -3.56 -12.81
N THR A 137 -12.00 -3.92 -14.06
CA THR A 137 -11.81 -5.27 -14.56
C THR A 137 -10.49 -5.35 -15.33
N ILE A 138 -9.63 -6.27 -14.94
CA ILE A 138 -8.33 -6.52 -15.57
C ILE A 138 -8.40 -7.84 -16.33
N GLY A 139 -8.17 -7.80 -17.62
CA GLY A 139 -8.11 -8.99 -18.49
C GLY A 139 -6.67 -9.39 -18.79
N ILE A 140 -6.29 -10.60 -18.41
CA ILE A 140 -4.97 -11.17 -18.66
C ILE A 140 -5.15 -12.56 -19.26
N GLY A 141 -4.94 -12.67 -20.58
CA GLY A 141 -5.19 -13.92 -21.29
C GLY A 141 -6.65 -14.37 -21.12
N ILE A 142 -6.83 -15.58 -20.63
CA ILE A 142 -8.18 -16.13 -20.33
C ILE A 142 -8.70 -15.69 -18.95
N TYR A 143 -7.87 -15.03 -18.15
CA TYR A 143 -8.18 -14.64 -16.77
C TYR A 143 -8.81 -13.26 -16.70
N GLN A 144 -9.73 -13.11 -15.77
CA GLN A 144 -10.35 -11.83 -15.46
C GLN A 144 -10.21 -11.57 -13.95
N LEU A 145 -9.65 -10.41 -13.63
CA LEU A 145 -9.45 -9.98 -12.25
C LEU A 145 -10.27 -8.71 -12.02
N ILE A 146 -10.88 -8.60 -10.85
CA ILE A 146 -11.61 -7.41 -10.45
C ILE A 146 -10.85 -6.73 -9.33
N PHE A 147 -10.51 -5.45 -9.53
CA PHE A 147 -9.88 -4.62 -8.50
C PHE A 147 -10.95 -4.11 -7.53
N ARG A 148 -10.74 -4.34 -6.24
CA ARG A 148 -11.64 -3.87 -5.19
C ARG A 148 -10.85 -3.09 -4.16
N GLN A 149 -11.38 -1.93 -3.82
CA GLN A 149 -10.74 -1.03 -2.84
C GLN A 149 -11.77 -0.51 -1.83
#